data_05d1bd7cbc5eaabae5235e0f46b38db7
#
_entry.id   05d1bd7cbc5eaabae5235e0f46b38db7
#
_cell.length_a   1.000
_cell.length_b   1.000
_cell.length_c   1.000
_cell.angle_alpha   90.00
_cell.angle_beta   90.00
_cell.angle_gamma   90.00
#
_symmetry.space_group_name_H-M   'P 1'
#
loop_
_entity.id
_entity.type
_entity.pdbx_description
1 polymer ?
#
loop_
_entity_poly.entity_id
_entity_poly.type
_entity_poly.pdbx_seq_one_letter_code
_entity_poly.pdbx_strand_id
1 'polypeptide(L)'
;MKPSYLLQLRIAQWILGTWLVLGLAGAVLPHAPSLLTGLASDSLALGAVLLLAVVIGVPLGALAGSGPRWADVTLAFTTDWIAAVPVVLLLAFLRPAGVSSVGGLVLLGVLRALEVAWVVRSALLRAARLDTTWAARSLGYMPLSIFLSQRLPAAAGPALAHLALTPVWTFLLDAVGTAAGLGAASSPHSLGALVAGPATGMPSAVAAIFAVVALTWSLHRLGDHYGLRLARK
;
A
#
# COMPACT_ATOMS: atom_id res chain seq x y z
N MET A 1 -2.10 -27.48 5.82
CA MET A 1 -2.29 -26.16 6.46
C MET A 1 -2.91 -26.38 7.84
N LYS A 2 -2.40 -25.69 8.89
CA LYS A 2 -3.00 -25.78 10.24
C LYS A 2 -4.43 -25.20 10.20
N PRO A 3 -5.41 -25.80 10.91
CA PRO A 3 -6.80 -25.32 10.91
C PRO A 3 -6.94 -23.87 11.39
N SER A 4 -6.06 -23.43 12.29
CA SER A 4 -5.98 -22.04 12.75
C SER A 4 -5.68 -21.04 11.64
N TYR A 5 -4.92 -21.41 10.64
CA TYR A 5 -4.58 -20.53 9.50
C TYR A 5 -5.78 -20.30 8.57
N LEU A 6 -6.57 -21.34 8.31
CA LEU A 6 -7.79 -21.21 7.49
C LEU A 6 -8.84 -20.34 8.19
N LEU A 7 -8.96 -20.45 9.52
CA LEU A 7 -9.82 -19.58 10.30
C LEU A 7 -9.41 -18.11 10.19
N GLN A 8 -8.12 -17.83 10.37
CA GLN A 8 -7.58 -16.47 10.23
C GLN A 8 -7.82 -15.88 8.85
N LEU A 9 -7.68 -16.69 7.80
CA LEU A 9 -7.95 -16.25 6.43
C LEU A 9 -9.43 -15.90 6.21
N ARG A 10 -10.35 -16.74 6.73
CA ARG A 10 -11.79 -16.45 6.69
C ARG A 10 -12.14 -15.17 7.44
N ILE A 11 -11.59 -14.98 8.64
CA ILE A 11 -11.79 -13.75 9.42
C ILE A 11 -11.29 -12.53 8.62
N ALA A 12 -10.11 -12.61 8.00
CA ALA A 12 -9.57 -11.54 7.18
C ALA A 12 -10.48 -11.20 5.99
N GLN A 13 -11.04 -12.22 5.32
CA GLN A 13 -12.00 -12.01 4.22
C GLN A 13 -13.29 -11.34 4.70
N TRP A 14 -13.82 -11.75 5.86
CA TRP A 14 -15.01 -11.13 6.46
C TRP A 14 -14.75 -9.66 6.84
N ILE A 15 -13.63 -9.34 7.46
CA ILE A 15 -13.28 -7.96 7.82
C ILE A 15 -13.19 -7.10 6.55
N LEU A 16 -12.49 -7.57 5.50
CA LEU A 16 -12.38 -6.83 4.25
C LEU A 16 -13.74 -6.65 3.57
N GLY A 17 -14.57 -7.71 3.55
CA GLY A 17 -15.93 -7.63 3.03
C GLY A 17 -16.80 -6.62 3.79
N THR A 18 -16.74 -6.64 5.13
CA THR A 18 -17.44 -5.68 5.98
C THR A 18 -16.97 -4.24 5.74
N TRP A 19 -15.66 -4.03 5.63
CA TRP A 19 -15.08 -2.73 5.29
C TRP A 19 -15.63 -2.19 3.97
N LEU A 20 -15.63 -3.00 2.92
CA LEU A 20 -16.11 -2.61 1.59
C LEU A 20 -17.62 -2.29 1.61
N VAL A 21 -18.42 -3.09 2.30
CA VAL A 21 -19.86 -2.86 2.42
C VAL A 21 -20.15 -1.58 3.20
N LEU A 22 -19.47 -1.35 4.32
CA LEU A 22 -19.65 -0.14 5.13
C LEU A 22 -19.13 1.10 4.38
N GLY A 23 -18.03 1.00 3.68
CA GLY A 23 -17.51 2.09 2.83
C GLY A 23 -18.48 2.43 1.70
N LEU A 24 -19.04 1.42 1.02
CA LEU A 24 -20.04 1.64 -0.01
C LEU A 24 -21.34 2.26 0.58
N ALA A 25 -21.79 1.79 1.73
CA ALA A 25 -22.93 2.37 2.42
C ALA A 25 -22.69 3.84 2.77
N GLY A 26 -21.49 4.20 3.24
CA GLY A 26 -21.11 5.59 3.51
C GLY A 26 -21.06 6.48 2.27
N ALA A 27 -20.78 5.90 1.09
CA ALA A 27 -20.76 6.63 -0.18
C ALA A 27 -22.16 6.85 -0.77
N VAL A 28 -23.11 5.97 -0.48
CA VAL A 28 -24.45 5.95 -1.12
C VAL A 28 -25.54 6.57 -0.24
N LEU A 29 -25.44 6.39 1.08
CA LEU A 29 -26.51 6.85 1.99
C LEU A 29 -26.44 8.36 2.21
N PRO A 30 -27.50 9.13 1.91
CA PRO A 30 -27.61 10.52 2.30
C PRO A 30 -27.64 10.62 3.84
N HIS A 31 -26.87 11.53 4.40
CA HIS A 31 -26.72 11.73 5.86
C HIS A 31 -26.11 10.54 6.62
N ALA A 32 -25.22 9.78 5.98
CA ALA A 32 -24.48 8.72 6.66
C ALA A 32 -23.68 9.29 7.86
N PRO A 33 -23.55 8.52 8.96
CA PRO A 33 -22.70 8.90 10.10
C PRO A 33 -21.28 9.20 9.66
N SER A 34 -20.60 10.12 10.36
CA SER A 34 -19.23 10.56 10.04
C SER A 34 -18.22 9.41 9.89
N LEU A 35 -18.39 8.33 10.65
CA LEU A 35 -17.56 7.14 10.52
C LEU A 35 -17.74 6.45 9.16
N LEU A 36 -18.97 6.33 8.66
CA LEU A 36 -19.24 5.68 7.37
C LEU A 36 -18.77 6.54 6.21
N THR A 37 -18.98 7.85 6.28
CA THR A 37 -18.45 8.78 5.27
C THR A 37 -16.91 8.78 5.26
N GLY A 38 -16.30 8.66 6.43
CA GLY A 38 -14.85 8.49 6.60
C GLY A 38 -14.34 7.20 5.95
N LEU A 39 -14.98 6.08 6.23
CA LEU A 39 -14.67 4.80 5.59
C LEU A 39 -14.77 4.85 4.06
N ALA A 40 -15.79 5.54 3.53
CA ALA A 40 -15.95 5.72 2.09
C ALA A 40 -14.80 6.54 1.48
N SER A 41 -14.52 7.72 2.04
CA SER A 41 -13.47 8.59 1.54
C SER A 41 -12.08 7.94 1.60
N ASP A 42 -11.79 7.25 2.70
CA ASP A 42 -10.50 6.57 2.88
C ASP A 42 -10.37 5.33 2.00
N SER A 43 -11.47 4.63 1.71
CA SER A 43 -11.45 3.52 0.75
C SER A 43 -11.10 3.99 -0.65
N LEU A 44 -11.64 5.12 -1.09
CA LEU A 44 -11.32 5.72 -2.38
C LEU A 44 -9.87 6.22 -2.43
N ALA A 45 -9.45 6.93 -1.39
CA ALA A 45 -8.07 7.42 -1.27
C ALA A 45 -7.06 6.27 -1.25
N LEU A 46 -7.32 5.24 -0.43
CA LEU A 46 -6.49 4.04 -0.35
C LEU A 46 -6.45 3.30 -1.69
N GLY A 47 -7.60 3.14 -2.35
CA GLY A 47 -7.68 2.52 -3.66
C GLY A 47 -6.84 3.24 -4.71
N ALA A 48 -6.89 4.58 -4.74
CA ALA A 48 -6.09 5.39 -5.64
C ALA A 48 -4.57 5.27 -5.33
N VAL A 49 -4.18 5.33 -4.06
CA VAL A 49 -2.79 5.17 -3.64
C VAL A 49 -2.26 3.77 -3.98
N LEU A 50 -3.03 2.72 -3.70
CA LEU A 50 -2.66 1.34 -4.04
C LEU A 50 -2.54 1.13 -5.55
N LEU A 51 -3.47 1.69 -6.32
CA LEU A 51 -3.43 1.61 -7.79
C LEU A 51 -2.15 2.25 -8.33
N LEU A 52 -1.83 3.47 -7.91
CA LEU A 52 -0.60 4.16 -8.31
C LEU A 52 0.65 3.38 -7.86
N ALA A 53 0.65 2.88 -6.62
CA ALA A 53 1.76 2.10 -6.09
C ALA A 53 2.03 0.82 -6.92
N VAL A 54 0.98 0.14 -7.36
CA VAL A 54 1.11 -1.07 -8.18
C VAL A 54 1.46 -0.73 -9.63
N VAL A 55 0.69 0.18 -10.26
CA VAL A 55 0.83 0.49 -11.70
C VAL A 55 2.19 1.12 -12.00
N ILE A 56 2.73 1.93 -11.10
CA ILE A 56 4.03 2.57 -11.27
C ILE A 56 5.13 1.73 -10.60
N GLY A 57 4.93 1.29 -9.36
CA GLY A 57 5.96 0.67 -8.55
C GLY A 57 6.40 -0.71 -9.06
N VAL A 58 5.45 -1.55 -9.45
CA VAL A 58 5.81 -2.90 -9.95
C VAL A 58 6.62 -2.85 -11.24
N PRO A 59 6.24 -2.09 -12.30
CA PRO A 59 7.04 -1.98 -13.51
C PRO A 59 8.41 -1.34 -13.26
N LEU A 60 8.50 -0.28 -12.45
CA LEU A 60 9.78 0.35 -12.13
C LEU A 60 10.70 -0.61 -11.37
N GLY A 61 10.17 -1.33 -10.39
CA GLY A 61 10.92 -2.35 -9.66
C GLY A 61 11.34 -3.53 -10.53
N ALA A 62 10.48 -3.95 -11.47
CA ALA A 62 10.80 -4.98 -12.44
C ALA A 62 11.92 -4.53 -13.40
N LEU A 63 11.86 -3.31 -13.88
CA LEU A 63 12.89 -2.72 -14.73
C LEU A 63 14.23 -2.62 -13.99
N ALA A 64 14.24 -2.10 -12.76
CA ALA A 64 15.45 -1.97 -11.96
C ALA A 64 16.03 -3.32 -11.52
N GLY A 65 15.17 -4.30 -11.20
CA GLY A 65 15.61 -5.63 -10.74
C GLY A 65 16.01 -6.61 -11.85
N SER A 66 15.71 -6.32 -13.11
CA SER A 66 15.92 -7.25 -14.24
C SER A 66 16.48 -6.59 -15.48
N GLY A 67 16.44 -5.26 -15.53
CA GLY A 67 16.84 -4.44 -16.66
C GLY A 67 18.29 -3.97 -16.59
N PRO A 68 18.59 -2.89 -17.29
CA PRO A 68 19.92 -2.33 -17.36
C PRO A 68 20.38 -1.68 -16.04
N ARG A 69 21.69 -1.68 -15.80
CA ARG A 69 22.29 -1.16 -14.56
C ARG A 69 21.91 0.31 -14.26
N TRP A 70 21.70 1.13 -15.29
CA TRP A 70 21.28 2.52 -15.07
C TRP A 70 19.91 2.62 -14.38
N ALA A 71 18.96 1.75 -14.72
CA ALA A 71 17.65 1.73 -14.08
C ALA A 71 17.73 1.37 -12.59
N ASP A 72 18.62 0.44 -12.25
CA ASP A 72 18.92 0.05 -10.88
C ASP A 72 19.52 1.22 -10.09
N VAL A 73 20.55 1.87 -10.62
CA VAL A 73 21.23 3.01 -9.98
C VAL A 73 20.26 4.20 -9.82
N THR A 74 19.48 4.51 -10.85
CA THR A 74 18.53 5.62 -10.80
C THR A 74 17.46 5.38 -9.75
N LEU A 75 16.88 4.16 -9.68
CA LEU A 75 15.87 3.84 -8.66
C LEU A 75 16.47 3.94 -7.26
N ALA A 76 17.66 3.38 -7.03
CA ALA A 76 18.34 3.45 -5.75
C ALA A 76 18.57 4.91 -5.32
N PHE A 77 19.16 5.71 -6.19
CA PHE A 77 19.42 7.13 -5.95
C PHE A 77 18.12 7.92 -5.63
N THR A 78 17.10 7.75 -6.45
CA THR A 78 15.80 8.43 -6.26
C THR A 78 15.15 8.04 -4.93
N THR A 79 15.19 6.75 -4.58
CA THR A 79 14.60 6.25 -3.33
C THR A 79 15.34 6.79 -2.12
N ASP A 80 16.67 6.84 -2.15
CA ASP A 80 17.50 7.34 -1.04
C ASP A 80 17.26 8.84 -0.81
N TRP A 81 17.16 9.64 -1.86
CA TRP A 81 16.86 11.07 -1.76
C TRP A 81 15.48 11.33 -1.19
N ILE A 82 14.48 10.58 -1.65
CA ILE A 82 13.10 10.74 -1.17
C ILE A 82 12.97 10.27 0.27
N ALA A 83 13.63 9.17 0.65
CA ALA A 83 13.63 8.67 2.03
C ALA A 83 14.30 9.65 3.01
N ALA A 84 15.22 10.49 2.53
CA ALA A 84 15.87 11.51 3.35
C ALA A 84 14.91 12.67 3.72
N VAL A 85 13.82 12.87 2.96
CA VAL A 85 12.83 13.94 3.24
C VAL A 85 11.66 13.37 4.04
N PRO A 86 11.41 13.83 5.27
CA PRO A 86 10.23 13.43 6.01
C PRO A 86 8.95 13.84 5.27
N VAL A 87 8.10 12.85 4.92
CA VAL A 87 6.87 13.09 4.14
C VAL A 87 5.96 14.13 4.77
N VAL A 88 5.91 14.19 6.11
CA VAL A 88 5.14 15.19 6.85
C VAL A 88 5.61 16.61 6.55
N LEU A 89 6.93 16.84 6.48
CA LEU A 89 7.49 18.15 6.12
C LEU A 89 7.18 18.51 4.68
N LEU A 90 7.21 17.52 3.78
CA LEU A 90 6.84 17.75 2.38
C LEU A 90 5.37 18.17 2.26
N LEU A 91 4.45 17.52 2.97
CA LEU A 91 3.04 17.90 3.02
C LEU A 91 2.85 19.28 3.65
N ALA A 92 3.55 19.59 4.75
CA ALA A 92 3.51 20.88 5.41
C ALA A 92 3.95 22.03 4.50
N PHE A 93 4.89 21.78 3.60
CA PHE A 93 5.36 22.76 2.63
C PHE A 93 4.41 22.90 1.41
N LEU A 94 3.87 21.81 0.92
CA LEU A 94 3.05 21.81 -0.30
C LEU A 94 1.63 22.34 -0.09
N ARG A 95 1.06 22.18 1.11
CA ARG A 95 -0.29 22.68 1.41
C ARG A 95 -0.41 24.21 1.33
N PRO A 96 0.44 25.00 1.98
CA PRO A 96 0.44 26.46 1.82
C PRO A 96 0.72 26.90 0.38
N ALA A 97 1.45 26.09 -0.40
CA ALA A 97 1.70 26.33 -1.82
C ALA A 97 0.47 26.05 -2.73
N GLY A 98 -0.69 25.73 -2.15
CA GLY A 98 -1.94 25.56 -2.88
C GLY A 98 -2.14 24.15 -3.48
N VAL A 99 -1.35 23.16 -3.08
CA VAL A 99 -1.54 21.77 -3.54
C VAL A 99 -2.86 21.23 -3.01
N SER A 100 -3.73 20.79 -3.92
CA SER A 100 -5.04 20.23 -3.58
C SER A 100 -4.93 18.88 -2.86
N SER A 101 -6.03 18.44 -2.25
CA SER A 101 -6.12 17.10 -1.62
C SER A 101 -5.80 15.99 -2.62
N VAL A 102 -6.23 16.13 -3.86
CA VAL A 102 -5.91 15.18 -4.94
C VAL A 102 -4.40 15.19 -5.22
N GLY A 103 -3.75 16.35 -5.26
CA GLY A 103 -2.30 16.46 -5.41
C GLY A 103 -1.55 15.76 -4.28
N GLY A 104 -2.03 15.88 -3.04
CA GLY A 104 -1.49 15.16 -1.89
C GLY A 104 -1.61 13.64 -2.01
N LEU A 105 -2.77 13.14 -2.47
CA LEU A 105 -2.97 11.71 -2.71
C LEU A 105 -2.09 11.17 -3.84
N VAL A 106 -1.95 11.91 -4.94
CA VAL A 106 -1.04 11.54 -6.03
C VAL A 106 0.40 11.46 -5.55
N LEU A 107 0.85 12.47 -4.79
CA LEU A 107 2.18 12.46 -4.19
C LEU A 107 2.38 11.22 -3.32
N LEU A 108 1.44 10.94 -2.41
CA LEU A 108 1.50 9.76 -1.56
C LEU A 108 1.55 8.47 -2.38
N GLY A 109 0.74 8.37 -3.43
CA GLY A 109 0.75 7.23 -4.35
C GLY A 109 2.09 7.03 -5.05
N VAL A 110 2.73 8.12 -5.48
CA VAL A 110 4.08 8.08 -6.10
C VAL A 110 5.15 7.66 -5.08
N LEU A 111 5.10 8.20 -3.86
CA LEU A 111 6.03 7.80 -2.80
C LEU A 111 5.90 6.30 -2.48
N ARG A 112 4.67 5.82 -2.34
CA ARG A 112 4.40 4.37 -2.15
C ARG A 112 4.84 3.54 -3.35
N ALA A 113 4.71 4.06 -4.58
CA ALA A 113 5.19 3.39 -5.78
C ALA A 113 6.71 3.18 -5.76
N LEU A 114 7.49 4.15 -5.30
CA LEU A 114 8.94 4.02 -5.18
C LEU A 114 9.35 2.98 -4.13
N GLU A 115 8.66 2.94 -3.00
CA GLU A 115 8.88 1.91 -1.98
C GLU A 115 8.54 0.50 -2.50
N VAL A 116 7.40 0.36 -3.20
CA VAL A 116 7.02 -0.91 -3.85
C VAL A 116 8.05 -1.30 -4.91
N ALA A 117 8.52 -0.35 -5.73
CA ALA A 117 9.57 -0.58 -6.72
C ALA A 117 10.85 -1.13 -6.07
N TRP A 118 11.27 -0.55 -4.94
CA TRP A 118 12.42 -1.02 -4.18
C TRP A 118 12.24 -2.45 -3.65
N VAL A 119 11.06 -2.77 -3.11
CA VAL A 119 10.74 -4.12 -2.62
C VAL A 119 10.74 -5.14 -3.77
N VAL A 120 10.07 -4.83 -4.88
CA VAL A 120 10.03 -5.68 -6.07
C VAL A 120 11.44 -5.90 -6.64
N ARG A 121 12.22 -4.82 -6.81
CA ARG A 121 13.62 -4.89 -7.25
C ARG A 121 14.44 -5.84 -6.37
N SER A 122 14.40 -5.63 -5.06
CA SER A 122 15.18 -6.44 -4.11
C SER A 122 14.77 -7.93 -4.13
N ALA A 123 13.49 -8.21 -4.29
CA ALA A 123 12.97 -9.58 -4.41
C ALA A 123 13.41 -10.24 -5.73
N LEU A 124 13.37 -9.51 -6.85
CA LEU A 124 13.83 -10.00 -8.14
C LEU A 124 15.33 -10.28 -8.18
N LEU A 125 16.14 -9.45 -7.53
CA LEU A 125 17.58 -9.67 -7.41
C LEU A 125 17.88 -10.91 -6.55
N ARG A 126 17.12 -11.15 -5.47
CA ARG A 126 17.22 -12.39 -4.69
C ARG A 126 16.80 -13.60 -5.50
N ALA A 127 15.66 -13.54 -6.20
CA ALA A 127 15.16 -14.62 -7.04
C ALA A 127 16.12 -15.00 -8.16
N ALA A 128 16.86 -14.02 -8.71
CA ALA A 128 17.87 -14.26 -9.73
C ALA A 128 19.05 -15.13 -9.25
N ARG A 129 19.27 -15.23 -7.95
CA ARG A 129 20.36 -16.01 -7.32
C ARG A 129 19.91 -17.41 -6.86
N LEU A 130 18.65 -17.76 -7.03
CA LEU A 130 18.14 -19.09 -6.66
C LEU A 130 18.65 -20.17 -7.62
N ASP A 131 18.94 -21.35 -7.09
CA ASP A 131 19.40 -22.50 -7.87
C ASP A 131 18.41 -22.89 -8.95
N THR A 132 17.10 -22.74 -8.71
CA THR A 132 16.06 -22.97 -9.71
C THR A 132 16.21 -22.06 -10.93
N THR A 133 16.58 -20.79 -10.74
CA THR A 133 16.83 -19.84 -11.82
C THR A 133 18.08 -20.23 -12.61
N TRP A 134 19.13 -20.67 -11.93
CA TRP A 134 20.36 -21.15 -12.57
C TRP A 134 20.10 -22.43 -13.36
N ALA A 135 19.40 -23.41 -12.78
CA ALA A 135 19.02 -24.65 -13.46
C ALA A 135 18.21 -24.38 -14.74
N ALA A 136 17.20 -23.50 -14.67
CA ALA A 136 16.41 -23.12 -15.82
C ALA A 136 17.28 -22.49 -16.95
N ARG A 137 18.26 -21.64 -16.60
CA ARG A 137 19.21 -21.08 -17.57
C ARG A 137 20.07 -22.17 -18.23
N SER A 138 20.57 -23.12 -17.44
CA SER A 138 21.38 -24.24 -17.93
C SER A 138 20.59 -25.17 -18.88
N LEU A 139 19.26 -25.25 -18.68
CA LEU A 139 18.34 -26.00 -19.57
C LEU A 139 17.93 -25.20 -20.82
N GLY A 140 18.45 -23.98 -21.01
CA GLY A 140 18.18 -23.17 -22.21
C GLY A 140 16.84 -22.45 -22.23
N TYR A 141 16.16 -22.30 -21.08
CA TYR A 141 14.93 -21.50 -21.03
C TYR A 141 15.19 -20.03 -21.39
N MET A 142 14.27 -19.43 -22.13
CA MET A 142 14.36 -18.02 -22.51
C MET A 142 14.32 -17.10 -21.28
N PRO A 143 15.11 -15.98 -21.25
CA PRO A 143 15.15 -15.05 -20.12
C PRO A 143 13.78 -14.52 -19.70
N LEU A 144 12.90 -14.22 -20.65
CA LEU A 144 11.52 -13.76 -20.38
C LEU A 144 10.68 -14.86 -19.72
N SER A 145 10.82 -16.11 -20.14
CA SER A 145 10.12 -17.25 -19.52
C SER A 145 10.54 -17.41 -18.06
N ILE A 146 11.86 -17.36 -17.78
CA ILE A 146 12.39 -17.42 -16.41
C ILE A 146 11.88 -16.23 -15.57
N PHE A 147 11.84 -15.05 -16.16
CA PHE A 147 11.33 -13.87 -15.49
C PHE A 147 9.86 -14.03 -15.07
N LEU A 148 9.00 -14.39 -16.02
CA LEU A 148 7.55 -14.49 -15.77
C LEU A 148 7.16 -15.69 -14.89
N SER A 149 7.85 -16.84 -15.04
CA SER A 149 7.46 -18.08 -14.35
C SER A 149 8.11 -18.26 -12.98
N GLN A 150 9.27 -17.64 -12.73
CA GLN A 150 10.02 -17.86 -11.49
C GLN A 150 10.29 -16.57 -10.72
N ARG A 151 10.88 -15.57 -11.38
CA ARG A 151 11.35 -14.37 -10.68
C ARG A 151 10.20 -13.45 -10.27
N LEU A 152 9.26 -13.17 -11.17
CA LEU A 152 8.13 -12.28 -10.89
C LEU A 152 7.18 -12.88 -9.82
N PRO A 153 6.78 -14.16 -9.85
CA PRO A 153 6.01 -14.76 -8.76
C PRO A 153 6.73 -14.73 -7.41
N ALA A 154 8.05 -14.91 -7.38
CA ALA A 154 8.85 -14.80 -6.15
C ALA A 154 8.83 -13.39 -5.55
N ALA A 155 8.67 -12.34 -6.37
CA ALA A 155 8.55 -10.96 -5.91
C ALA A 155 7.14 -10.61 -5.40
N ALA A 156 6.11 -11.37 -5.77
CA ALA A 156 4.73 -11.06 -5.42
C ALA A 156 4.47 -11.11 -3.90
N GLY A 157 5.03 -12.08 -3.18
CA GLY A 157 4.87 -12.18 -1.73
C GLY A 157 5.35 -10.94 -0.99
N PRO A 158 6.63 -10.55 -1.10
CA PRO A 158 7.15 -9.34 -0.49
C PRO A 158 6.41 -8.06 -0.93
N ALA A 159 6.02 -7.94 -2.20
CA ALA A 159 5.27 -6.79 -2.70
C ALA A 159 3.88 -6.69 -2.05
N LEU A 160 3.14 -7.80 -1.97
CA LEU A 160 1.82 -7.84 -1.32
C LEU A 160 1.90 -7.56 0.18
N ALA A 161 2.91 -8.09 0.87
CA ALA A 161 3.13 -7.80 2.28
C ALA A 161 3.41 -6.30 2.51
N HIS A 162 4.20 -5.67 1.63
CA HIS A 162 4.48 -4.23 1.71
C HIS A 162 3.25 -3.37 1.39
N LEU A 163 2.48 -3.74 0.36
CA LEU A 163 1.22 -3.06 0.00
C LEU A 163 0.19 -3.14 1.12
N ALA A 164 0.16 -4.23 1.89
CA ALA A 164 -0.74 -4.39 3.04
C ALA A 164 -0.51 -3.37 4.17
N LEU A 165 0.65 -2.71 4.22
CA LEU A 165 0.94 -1.64 5.18
C LEU A 165 0.46 -0.25 4.70
N THR A 166 0.02 -0.11 3.46
CA THR A 166 -0.41 1.17 2.90
C THR A 166 -1.55 1.83 3.69
N PRO A 167 -2.58 1.12 4.22
CA PRO A 167 -3.63 1.74 5.01
C PRO A 167 -3.11 2.47 6.26
N VAL A 168 -2.13 1.89 6.94
CA VAL A 168 -1.53 2.54 8.14
C VAL A 168 -0.85 3.85 7.75
N TRP A 169 -0.08 3.85 6.67
CA TRP A 169 0.63 5.05 6.22
C TRP A 169 -0.33 6.14 5.75
N THR A 170 -1.37 5.81 4.96
CA THR A 170 -2.38 6.80 4.53
C THR A 170 -3.10 7.40 5.72
N PHE A 171 -3.55 6.56 6.65
CA PHE A 171 -4.21 6.99 7.88
C PHE A 171 -3.31 7.86 8.76
N LEU A 172 -2.05 7.44 9.00
CA LEU A 172 -1.12 8.19 9.84
C LEU A 172 -0.84 9.57 9.26
N LEU A 173 -0.59 9.66 7.96
CA LEU A 173 -0.31 10.94 7.30
C LEU A 173 -1.53 11.87 7.31
N ASP A 174 -2.74 11.32 7.16
CA ASP A 174 -3.97 12.09 7.24
C ASP A 174 -4.22 12.60 8.68
N ALA A 175 -4.01 11.75 9.68
CA ALA A 175 -4.13 12.15 11.09
C ALA A 175 -3.10 13.22 11.48
N VAL A 176 -1.83 13.03 11.11
CA VAL A 176 -0.78 14.01 11.38
C VAL A 176 -1.02 15.32 10.62
N GLY A 177 -1.43 15.24 9.35
CA GLY A 177 -1.79 16.41 8.56
C GLY A 177 -2.93 17.21 9.18
N THR A 178 -3.96 16.52 9.68
CA THR A 178 -5.09 17.16 10.37
C THR A 178 -4.65 17.80 11.70
N ALA A 179 -3.87 17.07 12.52
CA ALA A 179 -3.35 17.59 13.79
C ALA A 179 -2.44 18.81 13.61
N ALA A 180 -1.68 18.85 12.51
CA ALA A 180 -0.83 19.99 12.16
C ALA A 180 -1.59 21.17 11.54
N GLY A 181 -2.92 21.10 11.43
CA GLY A 181 -3.72 22.16 10.80
C GLY A 181 -3.58 22.25 9.28
N LEU A 182 -2.97 21.24 8.65
CA LEU A 182 -2.77 21.19 7.19
C LEU A 182 -4.04 20.71 6.45
N GLY A 183 -5.11 20.40 7.18
CA GLY A 183 -6.33 19.78 6.67
C GLY A 183 -6.16 18.30 6.36
N ALA A 184 -7.28 17.58 6.28
CA ALA A 184 -7.29 16.17 5.90
C ALA A 184 -6.80 15.99 4.45
N ALA A 185 -5.95 15.02 4.21
CA ALA A 185 -5.43 14.74 2.86
C ALA A 185 -6.54 14.24 1.93
N SER A 186 -7.50 13.48 2.47
CA SER A 186 -8.60 12.89 1.71
C SER A 186 -9.93 13.61 1.91
N SER A 187 -10.34 13.86 3.16
CA SER A 187 -11.65 14.44 3.50
C SER A 187 -11.65 14.94 4.94
N PRO A 188 -12.44 15.99 5.28
CA PRO A 188 -12.65 16.41 6.67
C PRO A 188 -13.34 15.32 7.53
N HIS A 189 -13.94 14.31 6.90
CA HIS A 189 -14.55 13.16 7.56
C HIS A 189 -13.71 11.89 7.50
N SER A 190 -12.45 11.96 7.02
CA SER A 190 -11.56 10.81 6.97
C SER A 190 -11.33 10.21 8.37
N LEU A 191 -10.95 8.93 8.42
CA LEU A 191 -10.63 8.27 9.69
C LEU A 191 -9.46 8.96 10.41
N GLY A 192 -8.49 9.47 9.66
CA GLY A 192 -7.40 10.27 10.22
C GLY A 192 -7.89 11.58 10.85
N ALA A 193 -8.81 12.28 10.19
CA ALA A 193 -9.43 13.48 10.71
C ALA A 193 -10.31 13.20 11.94
N LEU A 194 -10.98 12.04 11.99
CA LEU A 194 -11.75 11.59 13.15
C LEU A 194 -10.87 11.34 14.39
N VAL A 195 -9.61 10.97 14.20
CA VAL A 195 -8.68 10.76 15.32
C VAL A 195 -8.03 12.06 15.79
N ALA A 196 -7.63 12.92 14.87
CA ALA A 196 -6.84 14.10 15.15
C ALA A 196 -7.66 15.41 15.22
N GLY A 197 -8.93 15.38 14.78
CA GLY A 197 -9.79 16.56 14.72
C GLY A 197 -10.31 16.98 16.09
N PRO A 198 -10.43 18.31 16.35
CA PRO A 198 -10.85 18.84 17.65
C PRO A 198 -12.32 18.58 17.99
N ALA A 199 -13.15 18.25 17.01
CA ALA A 199 -14.59 18.08 17.15
C ALA A 199 -15.06 16.64 17.38
N THR A 200 -14.12 15.68 17.45
CA THR A 200 -14.46 14.25 17.50
C THR A 200 -14.39 13.70 18.91
N GLY A 201 -15.44 12.96 19.30
CA GLY A 201 -15.46 12.29 20.61
C GLY A 201 -14.50 11.09 20.65
N MET A 202 -14.02 10.76 21.86
CA MET A 202 -13.17 9.57 22.11
C MET A 202 -13.68 8.27 21.45
N PRO A 203 -15.01 7.94 21.46
CA PRO A 203 -15.51 6.71 20.85
C PRO A 203 -15.28 6.61 19.34
N SER A 204 -15.43 7.74 18.61
CA SER A 204 -15.21 7.76 17.15
C SER A 204 -13.74 7.62 16.78
N ALA A 205 -12.84 8.22 17.54
CA ALA A 205 -11.41 8.09 17.37
C ALA A 205 -10.94 6.63 17.60
N VAL A 206 -11.41 6.02 18.69
CA VAL A 206 -11.12 4.61 18.99
C VAL A 206 -11.65 3.69 17.90
N ALA A 207 -12.89 3.90 17.42
CA ALA A 207 -13.48 3.10 16.35
C ALA A 207 -12.66 3.24 15.04
N ALA A 208 -12.21 4.45 14.70
CA ALA A 208 -11.37 4.69 13.52
C ALA A 208 -10.02 3.94 13.60
N ILE A 209 -9.35 3.98 14.75
CA ILE A 209 -8.10 3.24 14.96
C ILE A 209 -8.33 1.73 14.78
N PHE A 210 -9.35 1.17 15.45
CA PHE A 210 -9.67 -0.25 15.32
C PHE A 210 -10.00 -0.66 13.88
N ALA A 211 -10.72 0.19 13.14
CA ALA A 211 -11.04 -0.05 11.74
C ALA A 211 -9.78 -0.16 10.88
N VAL A 212 -8.82 0.77 11.03
CA VAL A 212 -7.56 0.74 10.27
C VAL A 212 -6.68 -0.45 10.65
N VAL A 213 -6.59 -0.78 11.94
CA VAL A 213 -5.83 -1.95 12.41
C VAL A 213 -6.43 -3.24 11.85
N ALA A 214 -7.76 -3.39 11.89
CA ALA A 214 -8.46 -4.55 11.35
C ALA A 214 -8.25 -4.69 9.83
N LEU A 215 -8.36 -3.58 9.08
CA LEU A 215 -8.10 -3.56 7.64
C LEU A 215 -6.67 -3.97 7.31
N THR A 216 -5.69 -3.37 7.99
CA THR A 216 -4.27 -3.67 7.76
C THR A 216 -3.95 -5.13 8.07
N TRP A 217 -4.45 -5.64 9.19
CA TRP A 217 -4.28 -7.06 9.53
C TRP A 217 -4.89 -7.98 8.48
N SER A 218 -6.09 -7.64 7.97
CA SER A 218 -6.77 -8.41 6.93
C SER A 218 -5.99 -8.44 5.64
N LEU A 219 -5.52 -7.28 5.17
CA LEU A 219 -4.72 -7.17 3.95
C LEU A 219 -3.38 -7.91 4.08
N HIS A 220 -2.74 -7.84 5.26
CA HIS A 220 -1.50 -8.55 5.51
C HIS A 220 -1.70 -10.06 5.46
N ARG A 221 -2.75 -10.60 6.10
CA ARG A 221 -3.09 -12.03 6.04
C ARG A 221 -3.41 -12.53 4.63
N LEU A 222 -4.14 -11.74 3.86
CA LEU A 222 -4.43 -12.05 2.47
C LEU A 222 -3.17 -11.98 1.61
N GLY A 223 -2.34 -10.95 1.82
CA GLY A 223 -1.06 -10.79 1.14
C GLY A 223 -0.13 -11.99 1.35
N ASP A 224 0.03 -12.45 2.59
CA ASP A 224 0.81 -13.63 2.94
C ASP A 224 0.26 -14.89 2.24
N HIS A 225 -1.06 -15.07 2.28
CA HIS A 225 -1.67 -16.25 1.68
C HIS A 225 -1.47 -16.32 0.16
N TYR A 226 -1.76 -15.23 -0.53
CA TYR A 226 -1.63 -15.19 -1.99
C TYR A 226 -0.17 -15.13 -2.43
N GLY A 227 0.68 -14.42 -1.68
CA GLY A 227 2.12 -14.37 -1.93
C GLY A 227 2.76 -15.75 -1.87
N LEU A 228 2.44 -16.55 -0.85
CA LEU A 228 2.93 -17.93 -0.72
C LEU A 228 2.39 -18.87 -1.83
N ARG A 229 1.16 -18.65 -2.28
CA ARG A 229 0.60 -19.45 -3.39
C ARG A 229 1.26 -19.14 -4.72
N LEU A 230 1.55 -17.86 -4.99
CA LEU A 230 2.22 -17.45 -6.22
C LEU A 230 3.67 -17.93 -6.28
N ALA A 231 4.37 -17.93 -5.15
CA ALA A 231 5.75 -18.40 -5.06
C ALA A 231 5.90 -19.92 -5.19
N ARG A 232 4.81 -20.70 -5.04
CA ARG A 232 4.82 -22.18 -5.16
C ARG A 232 4.46 -22.71 -6.54
N LYS A 233 3.98 -21.88 -7.43
CA LYS A 233 3.70 -22.23 -8.83
C LYS A 233 4.92 -21.96 -9.70
#